data_0002b4756165fa5dfe2ec29b972c103b
#
_entry.id   0002b4756165fa5dfe2ec29b972c103b
#
_cell.length_a   1.000
_cell.length_b   1.000
_cell.length_c   1.000
_cell.angle_alpha   90.00
_cell.angle_beta   90.00
_cell.angle_gamma   90.00
#
_symmetry.space_group_name_H-M   'P 1'
#
loop_
_entity.id
_entity.type
_entity.pdbx_description
1 polymer ?
#
loop_
_entity_poly.entity_id
_entity_poly.type
_entity_poly.pdbx_seq_one_letter_code
_entity_poly.pdbx_strand_id
1 'polypeptide(L)'
;LRSALFFFFGSVAWALLPIIVIREMEMGAKSFGVSMAVVGLGTILGAYLLPKFHRIISRNQIVTVSSIMLSLPLLLLAYRPNVYTLGLTLMALGCAWIFSFSSLMLTAQTSVPNWVRARTISIMMVTFGGSMGFGSLLWGTLSDQYSTSTSITVASMGLLLTLLLSRRFAIANDNLGLSTAVQWPMPIPVDSVPVNKGPVMVSIDYCIPEQNVD
;
A
#
# COMPACT_ATOMS: atom_id res chain seq x y z
N LEU A 1 -5.02 8.64 -7.08
CA LEU A 1 -4.42 9.88 -6.56
C LEU A 1 -3.81 9.68 -5.17
N ARG A 2 -4.56 9.12 -4.20
CA ARG A 2 -4.10 8.94 -2.81
C ARG A 2 -2.87 8.04 -2.68
N SER A 3 -2.80 6.95 -3.43
CA SER A 3 -1.62 6.08 -3.49
C SER A 3 -0.40 6.84 -4.04
N ALA A 4 -0.60 7.60 -5.13
CA ALA A 4 0.45 8.41 -5.71
C ALA A 4 1.03 9.41 -4.70
N LEU A 5 0.17 10.13 -3.99
CA LEU A 5 0.60 11.11 -2.98
C LEU A 5 1.36 10.45 -1.81
N PHE A 6 0.86 9.32 -1.30
CA PHE A 6 1.55 8.62 -0.21
C PHE A 6 2.95 8.17 -0.62
N PHE A 7 3.08 7.53 -1.80
CA PHE A 7 4.38 7.04 -2.27
C PHE A 7 5.31 8.17 -2.70
N PHE A 8 4.77 9.24 -3.27
CA PHE A 8 5.54 10.43 -3.65
C PHE A 8 6.18 11.10 -2.43
N PHE A 9 5.40 11.43 -1.41
CA PHE A 9 5.94 12.04 -0.20
C PHE A 9 6.73 11.03 0.66
N GLY A 10 6.29 9.78 0.73
CA GLY A 10 6.98 8.71 1.45
C GLY A 10 8.33 8.34 0.85
N SER A 11 8.57 8.61 -0.43
CA SER A 11 9.85 8.34 -1.10
C SER A 11 11.03 9.12 -0.50
N VAL A 12 10.77 10.24 0.21
CA VAL A 12 11.81 11.02 0.89
C VAL A 12 12.62 10.16 1.85
N ALA A 13 11.95 9.27 2.59
CA ALA A 13 12.62 8.39 3.54
C ALA A 13 13.61 7.44 2.85
N TRP A 14 13.23 6.88 1.70
CA TRP A 14 14.07 5.98 0.91
C TRP A 14 15.20 6.72 0.19
N ALA A 15 14.89 7.88 -0.39
CA ALA A 15 15.85 8.67 -1.16
C ALA A 15 16.95 9.26 -0.27
N LEU A 16 16.58 9.78 0.90
CA LEU A 16 17.51 10.50 1.77
C LEU A 16 18.15 9.63 2.86
N LEU A 17 17.67 8.39 3.08
CA LEU A 17 18.23 7.51 4.10
C LEU A 17 19.75 7.27 3.96
N PRO A 18 20.31 7.00 2.76
CA PRO A 18 21.75 6.87 2.61
C PRO A 18 22.50 8.16 2.99
N ILE A 19 21.95 9.31 2.64
CA ILE A 19 22.54 10.63 2.93
C ILE A 19 22.55 10.87 4.42
N ILE A 20 21.44 10.61 5.11
CA ILE A 20 21.31 10.80 6.57
C ILE A 20 22.29 9.90 7.31
N VAL A 21 22.31 8.60 6.99
CA VAL A 21 23.10 7.61 7.73
C VAL A 21 24.60 7.78 7.46
N ILE A 22 25.00 7.95 6.20
CA ILE A 22 26.41 7.93 5.82
C ILE A 22 27.02 9.31 5.92
N ARG A 23 26.32 10.36 5.50
CA ARG A 23 26.88 11.70 5.36
C ARG A 23 26.60 12.60 6.56
N GLU A 24 25.37 12.65 7.06
CA GLU A 24 25.00 13.54 8.18
C GLU A 24 25.35 12.96 9.55
N MET A 25 25.17 11.65 9.72
CA MET A 25 25.48 10.97 10.98
C MET A 25 26.88 10.35 10.99
N GLU A 26 27.63 10.48 9.88
CA GLU A 26 29.01 9.95 9.72
C GLU A 26 29.12 8.44 10.02
N MET A 27 28.03 7.72 9.88
CA MET A 27 27.98 6.29 10.14
C MET A 27 28.41 5.50 8.89
N GLY A 28 29.27 4.51 9.08
CA GLY A 28 29.79 3.70 7.97
C GLY A 28 28.74 2.79 7.30
N ALA A 29 29.13 2.14 6.22
CA ALA A 29 28.27 1.24 5.43
C ALA A 29 27.58 0.12 6.25
N LYS A 30 28.22 -0.35 7.33
CA LYS A 30 27.61 -1.33 8.25
C LYS A 30 26.35 -0.77 8.92
N SER A 31 26.36 0.50 9.32
CA SER A 31 25.21 1.15 9.95
C SER A 31 24.06 1.34 8.99
N PHE A 32 24.34 1.54 7.69
CA PHE A 32 23.30 1.54 6.68
C PHE A 32 22.63 0.16 6.58
N GLY A 33 23.39 -0.94 6.58
CA GLY A 33 22.84 -2.30 6.63
C GLY A 33 21.97 -2.55 7.85
N VAL A 34 22.40 -2.09 9.04
CA VAL A 34 21.61 -2.16 10.29
C VAL A 34 20.32 -1.33 10.14
N SER A 35 20.40 -0.15 9.54
CA SER A 35 19.24 0.70 9.26
C SER A 35 18.21 -0.03 8.40
N MET A 36 18.64 -0.73 7.35
CA MET A 36 17.75 -1.57 6.52
C MET A 36 17.13 -2.72 7.31
N ALA A 37 17.90 -3.35 8.21
CA ALA A 37 17.37 -4.40 9.10
C ALA A 37 16.28 -3.86 10.03
N VAL A 38 16.43 -2.64 10.56
CA VAL A 38 15.40 -1.99 11.40
C VAL A 38 14.12 -1.71 10.60
N VAL A 39 14.22 -1.27 9.34
CA VAL A 39 13.05 -1.16 8.44
C VAL A 39 12.38 -2.53 8.25
N GLY A 40 13.19 -3.58 8.02
CA GLY A 40 12.69 -4.95 7.91
C GLY A 40 11.93 -5.42 9.15
N LEU A 41 12.47 -5.17 10.35
CA LEU A 41 11.79 -5.46 11.62
C LEU A 41 10.48 -4.68 11.74
N GLY A 42 10.46 -3.40 11.38
CA GLY A 42 9.25 -2.60 11.31
C GLY A 42 8.21 -3.19 10.36
N THR A 43 8.64 -3.68 9.19
CA THR A 43 7.76 -4.34 8.21
C THR A 43 7.16 -5.65 8.76
N ILE A 44 7.96 -6.47 9.44
CA ILE A 44 7.49 -7.72 10.08
C ILE A 44 6.47 -7.39 11.18
N LEU A 45 6.78 -6.42 12.04
CA LEU A 45 5.85 -5.96 13.08
C LEU A 45 4.55 -5.44 12.46
N GLY A 46 4.65 -4.64 11.41
CA GLY A 46 3.50 -4.14 10.67
C GLY A 46 2.67 -5.26 10.06
N ALA A 47 3.30 -6.23 9.41
CA ALA A 47 2.59 -7.39 8.83
C ALA A 47 1.84 -8.21 9.90
N TYR A 48 2.41 -8.36 11.09
CA TYR A 48 1.76 -9.03 12.22
C TYR A 48 0.55 -8.23 12.77
N LEU A 49 0.67 -6.92 12.81
CA LEU A 49 -0.38 -6.04 13.32
C LEU A 49 -1.50 -5.79 12.31
N LEU A 50 -1.20 -5.79 11.02
CA LEU A 50 -2.12 -5.42 9.94
C LEU A 50 -3.48 -6.17 9.97
N PRO A 51 -3.55 -7.50 10.19
CA PRO A 51 -4.83 -8.21 10.28
C PRO A 51 -5.70 -7.75 11.45
N LYS A 52 -5.08 -7.35 12.56
CA LYS A 52 -5.80 -6.80 13.73
C LYS A 52 -6.39 -5.43 13.40
N PHE A 53 -5.62 -4.58 12.71
CA PHE A 53 -6.09 -3.26 12.29
C PHE A 53 -7.21 -3.37 11.24
N HIS A 54 -7.14 -4.30 10.30
CA HIS A 54 -8.20 -4.53 9.32
C HIS A 54 -9.55 -4.96 9.93
N ARG A 55 -9.55 -5.52 11.15
CA ARG A 55 -10.78 -5.86 11.87
C ARG A 55 -11.42 -4.67 12.58
N ILE A 56 -10.65 -3.63 12.88
CA ILE A 56 -11.07 -2.51 13.74
C ILE A 56 -11.33 -1.26 12.90
N ILE A 57 -10.53 -1.03 11.88
CA ILE A 57 -10.57 0.20 11.08
C ILE A 57 -10.63 -0.11 9.58
N SER A 58 -11.24 0.81 8.82
CA SER A 58 -11.37 0.69 7.36
C SER A 58 -10.02 0.85 6.65
N ARG A 59 -9.91 0.31 5.44
CA ARG A 59 -8.72 0.47 4.58
C ARG A 59 -8.33 1.93 4.38
N ASN A 60 -9.33 2.80 4.27
CA ASN A 60 -9.12 4.24 4.16
C ASN A 60 -8.43 4.81 5.41
N GLN A 61 -8.85 4.38 6.59
CA GLN A 61 -8.24 4.79 7.87
C GLN A 61 -6.84 4.22 8.05
N ILE A 62 -6.57 2.99 7.58
CA ILE A 62 -5.23 2.39 7.64
C ILE A 62 -4.23 3.26 6.89
N VAL A 63 -4.54 3.67 5.66
CA VAL A 63 -3.65 4.54 4.87
C VAL A 63 -3.49 5.92 5.54
N THR A 64 -4.53 6.42 6.22
CA THR A 64 -4.47 7.66 7.00
C THR A 64 -3.52 7.51 8.19
N VAL A 65 -3.68 6.45 8.97
CA VAL A 65 -2.80 6.11 10.12
C VAL A 65 -1.37 5.93 9.67
N SER A 66 -1.13 5.25 8.56
CA SER A 66 0.21 5.09 7.98
C SER A 66 0.87 6.42 7.63
N SER A 67 0.10 7.37 7.07
CA SER A 67 0.64 8.68 6.73
C SER A 67 1.05 9.46 7.99
N ILE A 68 0.27 9.38 9.08
CA ILE A 68 0.60 10.00 10.37
C ILE A 68 1.82 9.29 10.97
N MET A 69 1.79 7.96 10.99
CA MET A 69 2.84 7.11 11.57
C MET A 69 4.20 7.33 10.91
N LEU A 70 4.23 7.69 9.62
CA LEU A 70 5.46 8.01 8.92
C LEU A 70 5.84 9.47 9.08
N SER A 71 4.90 10.41 9.02
CA SER A 71 5.19 11.85 9.01
C SER A 71 5.74 12.37 10.33
N LEU A 72 5.22 11.91 11.47
CA LEU A 72 5.66 12.40 12.79
C LEU A 72 7.12 12.03 13.12
N PRO A 73 7.57 10.77 12.97
CA PRO A 73 8.97 10.42 13.18
C PRO A 73 9.92 11.08 12.16
N LEU A 74 9.47 11.29 10.90
CA LEU A 74 10.24 12.03 9.91
C LEU A 74 10.45 13.49 10.34
N LEU A 75 9.41 14.16 10.83
CA LEU A 75 9.55 15.51 11.37
C LEU A 75 10.50 15.54 12.57
N LEU A 76 10.38 14.58 13.47
CA LEU A 76 11.29 14.48 14.62
C LEU A 76 12.73 14.28 14.17
N LEU A 77 12.97 13.43 13.17
CA LEU A 77 14.30 13.21 12.59
C LEU A 77 14.86 14.48 11.95
N ALA A 78 14.03 15.27 11.26
CA ALA A 78 14.43 16.52 10.62
C ALA A 78 14.95 17.56 11.66
N TYR A 79 14.32 17.64 12.83
CA TYR A 79 14.68 18.61 13.88
C TYR A 79 15.73 18.11 14.87
N ARG A 80 15.78 16.80 15.10
CA ARG A 80 16.68 16.18 16.07
C ARG A 80 17.29 14.89 15.51
N PRO A 81 18.23 14.99 14.58
CA PRO A 81 18.87 13.80 14.00
C PRO A 81 19.79 13.14 15.06
N ASN A 82 19.35 12.00 15.57
CA ASN A 82 20.14 11.13 16.42
C ASN A 82 19.75 9.66 16.17
N VAL A 83 20.55 8.74 16.72
CA VAL A 83 20.34 7.29 16.50
C VAL A 83 18.98 6.81 16.96
N TYR A 84 18.43 7.37 18.03
CA TYR A 84 17.11 6.98 18.54
C TYR A 84 15.97 7.46 17.63
N THR A 85 16.04 8.73 17.17
CA THR A 85 15.06 9.27 16.24
C THR A 85 15.14 8.58 14.89
N LEU A 86 16.33 8.25 14.43
CA LEU A 86 16.53 7.45 13.22
C LEU A 86 15.89 6.07 13.38
N GLY A 87 16.20 5.34 14.46
CA GLY A 87 15.63 4.01 14.73
C GLY A 87 14.09 4.03 14.77
N LEU A 88 13.50 5.01 15.46
CA LEU A 88 12.06 5.19 15.51
C LEU A 88 11.46 5.45 14.11
N THR A 89 12.10 6.32 13.33
CA THR A 89 11.66 6.64 11.96
C THR A 89 11.73 5.42 11.06
N LEU A 90 12.79 4.64 11.13
CA LEU A 90 12.97 3.44 10.32
C LEU A 90 11.95 2.36 10.66
N MET A 91 11.68 2.16 11.94
CA MET A 91 10.65 1.22 12.39
C MET A 91 9.25 1.66 11.94
N ALA A 92 8.94 2.95 12.08
CA ALA A 92 7.69 3.54 11.60
C ALA A 92 7.57 3.46 10.07
N LEU A 93 8.68 3.67 9.34
CA LEU A 93 8.73 3.52 7.88
C LEU A 93 8.33 2.11 7.46
N GLY A 94 8.94 1.07 8.05
CA GLY A 94 8.62 -0.31 7.74
C GLY A 94 7.14 -0.63 7.99
N CYS A 95 6.61 -0.28 9.17
CA CYS A 95 5.20 -0.49 9.51
C CYS A 95 4.25 0.28 8.59
N ALA A 96 4.49 1.58 8.39
CA ALA A 96 3.63 2.43 7.57
C ALA A 96 3.62 1.98 6.12
N TRP A 97 4.77 1.51 5.63
CA TRP A 97 4.92 1.02 4.28
C TRP A 97 4.06 -0.20 4.00
N ILE A 98 4.17 -1.23 4.84
CA ILE A 98 3.38 -2.45 4.67
C ILE A 98 1.88 -2.19 4.85
N PHE A 99 1.50 -1.32 5.79
CA PHE A 99 0.12 -0.92 6.01
C PHE A 99 -0.49 -0.26 4.77
N SER A 100 0.18 0.75 4.22
CA SER A 100 -0.30 1.47 3.03
C SER A 100 -0.26 0.60 1.79
N PHE A 101 0.87 -0.06 1.51
CA PHE A 101 1.05 -0.85 0.30
C PHE A 101 0.06 -2.01 0.23
N SER A 102 -0.06 -2.78 1.33
CA SER A 102 -0.98 -3.92 1.39
C SER A 102 -2.44 -3.49 1.27
N SER A 103 -2.84 -2.42 1.98
CA SER A 103 -4.22 -1.92 1.92
C SER A 103 -4.59 -1.38 0.54
N LEU A 104 -3.69 -0.66 -0.11
CA LEU A 104 -3.89 -0.12 -1.46
C LEU A 104 -3.90 -1.24 -2.51
N MET A 105 -3.00 -2.22 -2.39
CA MET A 105 -2.94 -3.38 -3.27
C MET A 105 -4.21 -4.23 -3.15
N LEU A 106 -4.66 -4.51 -1.93
CA LEU A 106 -5.88 -5.26 -1.69
C LEU A 106 -7.10 -4.51 -2.27
N THR A 107 -7.15 -3.19 -2.10
CA THR A 107 -8.21 -2.38 -2.72
C THR A 107 -8.17 -2.48 -4.25
N ALA A 108 -7.01 -2.36 -4.87
CA ALA A 108 -6.85 -2.49 -6.32
C ALA A 108 -7.33 -3.86 -6.84
N GLN A 109 -7.16 -4.91 -6.04
CA GLN A 109 -7.58 -6.28 -6.41
C GLN A 109 -9.07 -6.53 -6.20
N THR A 110 -9.67 -5.94 -5.16
CA THR A 110 -11.06 -6.24 -4.76
C THR A 110 -12.09 -5.26 -5.31
N SER A 111 -11.65 -4.07 -5.76
CA SER A 111 -12.57 -3.03 -6.28
C SER A 111 -12.96 -3.20 -7.74
N VAL A 112 -12.48 -4.24 -8.41
CA VAL A 112 -12.71 -4.45 -9.85
C VAL A 112 -13.03 -5.90 -10.17
N PRO A 113 -13.82 -6.16 -11.23
CA PRO A 113 -14.10 -7.51 -11.75
C PRO A 113 -12.81 -8.24 -12.16
N ASN A 114 -12.84 -9.58 -12.15
CA ASN A 114 -11.67 -10.42 -12.42
C ASN A 114 -10.99 -10.13 -13.76
N TRP A 115 -11.75 -9.80 -14.79
CA TRP A 115 -11.25 -9.56 -16.15
C TRP A 115 -10.41 -8.27 -16.32
N VAL A 116 -10.55 -7.28 -15.42
CA VAL A 116 -9.71 -6.05 -15.42
C VAL A 116 -8.68 -6.01 -14.29
N ARG A 117 -8.68 -7.00 -13.39
CA ARG A 117 -7.82 -7.00 -12.19
C ARG A 117 -6.34 -6.84 -12.51
N ALA A 118 -5.84 -7.56 -13.51
CA ALA A 118 -4.44 -7.47 -13.93
C ALA A 118 -4.05 -6.05 -14.39
N ARG A 119 -4.92 -5.39 -15.16
CA ARG A 119 -4.70 -4.01 -15.62
C ARG A 119 -4.69 -3.02 -14.45
N THR A 120 -5.58 -3.20 -13.48
CA THR A 120 -5.64 -2.34 -12.29
C THR A 120 -4.39 -2.49 -11.43
N ILE A 121 -3.90 -3.71 -11.24
CA ILE A 121 -2.63 -3.96 -10.53
C ILE A 121 -1.47 -3.32 -11.29
N SER A 122 -1.41 -3.43 -12.62
CA SER A 122 -0.36 -2.80 -13.42
C SER A 122 -0.37 -1.27 -13.29
N ILE A 123 -1.53 -0.63 -13.34
CA ILE A 123 -1.67 0.81 -13.11
C ILE A 123 -1.22 1.18 -11.70
N MET A 124 -1.55 0.38 -10.70
CA MET A 124 -1.10 0.59 -9.32
C MET A 124 0.44 0.51 -9.23
N MET A 125 1.07 -0.46 -9.90
CA MET A 125 2.54 -0.60 -9.92
C MET A 125 3.23 0.55 -10.64
N VAL A 126 2.68 1.00 -11.78
CA VAL A 126 3.20 2.19 -12.49
C VAL A 126 3.05 3.44 -11.62
N THR A 127 1.92 3.58 -10.94
CA THR A 127 1.70 4.70 -10.00
C THR A 127 2.69 4.66 -8.85
N PHE A 128 2.93 3.49 -8.28
CA PHE A 128 3.93 3.28 -7.22
C PHE A 128 5.33 3.65 -7.70
N GLY A 129 5.82 3.01 -8.77
CA GLY A 129 7.18 3.24 -9.30
C GLY A 129 7.37 4.66 -9.80
N GLY A 130 6.39 5.22 -10.51
CA GLY A 130 6.42 6.60 -10.98
C GLY A 130 6.47 7.61 -9.84
N SER A 131 5.61 7.44 -8.83
CA SER A 131 5.62 8.33 -7.65
C SER A 131 6.93 8.25 -6.87
N MET A 132 7.49 7.04 -6.71
CA MET A 132 8.79 6.83 -6.08
C MET A 132 9.92 7.48 -6.87
N GLY A 133 9.97 7.30 -8.18
CA GLY A 133 11.00 7.86 -9.05
C GLY A 133 10.98 9.39 -9.06
N PHE A 134 9.82 9.98 -9.36
CA PHE A 134 9.67 11.45 -9.35
C PHE A 134 9.91 12.03 -7.95
N GLY A 135 9.40 11.39 -6.91
CA GLY A 135 9.64 11.82 -5.54
C GLY A 135 11.11 11.79 -5.19
N SER A 136 11.83 10.71 -5.48
CA SER A 136 13.26 10.59 -5.18
C SER A 136 14.10 11.66 -5.89
N LEU A 137 13.79 11.97 -7.15
CA LEU A 137 14.45 13.05 -7.89
C LEU A 137 14.20 14.40 -7.23
N LEU A 138 12.95 14.70 -6.89
CA LEU A 138 12.60 15.98 -6.27
C LEU A 138 13.22 16.14 -4.89
N TRP A 139 13.13 15.12 -4.05
CA TRP A 139 13.67 15.18 -2.69
C TRP A 139 15.20 15.21 -2.68
N GLY A 140 15.86 14.50 -3.61
CA GLY A 140 17.31 14.55 -3.81
C GLY A 140 17.76 15.96 -4.21
N THR A 141 17.17 16.53 -5.25
CA THR A 141 17.52 17.89 -5.70
C THR A 141 17.23 18.95 -4.64
N LEU A 142 16.11 18.83 -3.92
CA LEU A 142 15.77 19.75 -2.83
C LEU A 142 16.77 19.62 -1.66
N SER A 143 17.23 18.41 -1.36
CA SER A 143 18.26 18.17 -0.34
C SER A 143 19.61 18.78 -0.72
N ASP A 144 19.99 18.69 -2.00
CA ASP A 144 21.25 19.25 -2.49
C ASP A 144 21.23 20.79 -2.54
N GLN A 145 20.09 21.40 -2.87
CA GLN A 145 19.96 22.86 -3.00
C GLN A 145 19.78 23.58 -1.65
N TYR A 146 19.08 22.98 -0.71
CA TYR A 146 18.75 23.60 0.58
C TYR A 146 19.35 22.81 1.74
N SER A 147 18.71 21.74 2.14
CA SER A 147 19.20 20.80 3.17
C SER A 147 18.32 19.55 3.24
N THR A 148 18.89 18.48 3.78
CA THR A 148 18.16 17.23 4.06
C THR A 148 16.98 17.46 5.00
N SER A 149 17.18 18.26 6.07
CA SER A 149 16.12 18.62 7.02
C SER A 149 14.96 19.35 6.37
N THR A 150 15.24 20.27 5.44
CA THR A 150 14.19 20.98 4.68
C THR A 150 13.37 20.01 3.84
N SER A 151 14.04 19.12 3.10
CA SER A 151 13.37 18.13 2.24
C SER A 151 12.46 17.20 3.06
N ILE A 152 12.96 16.70 4.20
CA ILE A 152 12.19 15.84 5.10
C ILE A 152 10.98 16.61 5.67
N THR A 153 11.17 17.85 6.08
CA THR A 153 10.08 18.68 6.65
C THR A 153 8.98 18.93 5.63
N VAL A 154 9.34 19.34 4.41
CA VAL A 154 8.37 19.59 3.33
C VAL A 154 7.62 18.31 2.96
N ALA A 155 8.33 17.19 2.81
CA ALA A 155 7.71 15.91 2.51
C ALA A 155 6.78 15.42 3.63
N SER A 156 7.17 15.59 4.89
CA SER A 156 6.35 15.23 6.05
C SER A 156 5.10 16.07 6.15
N MET A 157 5.19 17.38 5.89
CA MET A 157 4.03 18.26 5.80
C MET A 157 3.12 17.87 4.63
N GLY A 158 3.69 17.48 3.49
CA GLY A 158 2.95 16.94 2.36
C GLY A 158 2.19 15.66 2.73
N LEU A 159 2.80 14.72 3.47
CA LEU A 159 2.12 13.54 4.02
C LEU A 159 0.96 13.93 4.92
N LEU A 160 1.12 14.90 5.81
CA LEU A 160 0.03 15.40 6.67
C LEU A 160 -1.07 16.06 5.84
N LEU A 161 -0.72 16.82 4.80
CA LEU A 161 -1.71 17.44 3.92
C LEU A 161 -2.55 16.39 3.18
N THR A 162 -1.99 15.22 2.87
CA THR A 162 -2.77 14.11 2.29
C THR A 162 -3.93 13.66 3.18
N LEU A 163 -3.89 13.92 4.50
CA LEU A 163 -4.98 13.61 5.43
C LEU A 163 -6.22 14.47 5.12
N LEU A 164 -6.03 15.74 4.77
CA LEU A 164 -7.12 16.62 4.38
C LEU A 164 -7.75 16.14 3.07
N LEU A 165 -6.93 15.74 2.11
CA LEU A 165 -7.37 15.17 0.84
C LEU A 165 -8.03 13.80 1.00
N SER A 166 -7.71 13.06 2.08
CA SER A 166 -8.28 11.74 2.35
C SER A 166 -9.80 11.77 2.55
N ARG A 167 -10.33 12.88 3.06
CA ARG A 167 -11.79 13.08 3.23
C ARG A 167 -12.50 13.25 1.90
N ARG A 168 -11.83 13.84 0.90
CA ARG A 168 -12.41 14.09 -0.43
C ARG A 168 -12.22 12.92 -1.40
N PHE A 169 -11.16 12.11 -1.20
CA PHE A 169 -10.82 10.95 -2.04
C PHE A 169 -10.79 9.68 -1.19
N ALA A 170 -11.93 9.34 -0.59
CA ALA A 170 -12.06 8.12 0.20
C ALA A 170 -11.81 6.89 -0.66
N ILE A 171 -11.09 5.90 -0.11
CA ILE A 171 -10.91 4.58 -0.72
C ILE A 171 -12.25 3.84 -0.58
N ALA A 172 -12.72 3.25 -1.67
CA ALA A 172 -13.95 2.46 -1.65
C ALA A 172 -13.85 1.32 -0.62
N ASN A 173 -14.80 1.30 0.31
CA ASN A 173 -15.00 0.14 1.18
C ASN A 173 -15.72 -0.96 0.41
N ASP A 174 -15.54 -2.22 0.79
CA ASP A 174 -16.01 -3.45 0.15
C ASP A 174 -17.53 -3.57 -0.17
N ASN A 175 -18.30 -2.52 0.04
CA ASN A 175 -19.75 -2.50 -0.21
C ASN A 175 -20.13 -2.13 -1.65
N LEU A 176 -19.18 -2.12 -2.59
CA LEU A 176 -19.57 -2.28 -3.98
C LEU A 176 -20.10 -3.71 -4.10
N GLY A 177 -21.40 -3.87 -4.02
CA GLY A 177 -22.10 -5.08 -4.45
C GLY A 177 -21.81 -5.32 -5.93
N LEU A 178 -20.58 -5.72 -6.19
CA LEU A 178 -20.23 -6.38 -7.43
C LEU A 178 -20.97 -7.71 -7.36
N SER A 179 -22.28 -7.67 -7.68
CA SER A 179 -22.94 -8.88 -8.14
C SER A 179 -21.96 -9.43 -9.16
N THR A 180 -21.35 -10.56 -8.85
CA THR A 180 -20.72 -11.39 -9.86
C THR A 180 -21.70 -11.34 -11.01
N ALA A 181 -21.27 -10.75 -12.14
CA ALA A 181 -22.06 -10.90 -13.36
C ALA A 181 -22.16 -12.41 -13.53
N VAL A 182 -23.28 -12.95 -13.11
CA VAL A 182 -23.61 -14.37 -13.29
C VAL A 182 -23.87 -14.48 -14.79
N GLN A 183 -22.79 -14.61 -15.56
CA GLN A 183 -22.87 -14.87 -17.01
C GLN A 183 -23.43 -16.27 -17.31
N TRP A 184 -23.58 -17.04 -16.26
CA TRP A 184 -24.20 -18.36 -16.34
C TRP A 184 -25.59 -18.27 -15.73
N PRO A 185 -26.63 -18.71 -16.43
CA PRO A 185 -27.95 -18.88 -15.84
C PRO A 185 -27.76 -19.77 -14.59
N MET A 186 -28.28 -19.33 -13.43
CA MET A 186 -28.26 -20.18 -12.25
C MET A 186 -28.82 -21.57 -12.64
N PRO A 187 -28.11 -22.67 -12.35
CA PRO A 187 -28.68 -23.97 -12.57
C PRO A 187 -30.00 -24.03 -11.78
N ILE A 188 -31.11 -24.21 -12.48
CA ILE A 188 -32.41 -24.41 -11.85
C ILE A 188 -32.31 -25.79 -11.21
N PRO A 189 -32.28 -25.92 -9.88
CA PRO A 189 -32.34 -27.25 -9.27
C PRO A 189 -33.69 -27.88 -9.65
N VAL A 190 -33.64 -28.97 -10.39
CA VAL A 190 -34.82 -29.65 -10.92
C VAL A 190 -35.69 -30.25 -9.84
N ASP A 191 -35.19 -30.44 -8.63
CA ASP A 191 -35.94 -30.81 -7.43
C ASP A 191 -35.18 -30.50 -6.15
N SER A 192 -35.91 -30.31 -5.05
CA SER A 192 -35.33 -30.17 -3.73
C SER A 192 -34.64 -31.46 -3.33
N VAL A 193 -33.30 -31.49 -3.54
CA VAL A 193 -32.48 -32.65 -3.10
C VAL A 193 -32.40 -32.63 -1.56
N PRO A 194 -32.88 -33.67 -0.88
CA PRO A 194 -32.76 -33.76 0.58
C PRO A 194 -31.28 -33.76 0.97
N VAL A 195 -30.91 -32.88 1.90
CA VAL A 195 -29.52 -32.59 2.34
C VAL A 195 -28.73 -33.82 2.84
N ASN A 196 -29.35 -34.98 2.98
CA ASN A 196 -28.76 -36.20 3.58
C ASN A 196 -28.54 -37.36 2.59
N LYS A 197 -28.56 -37.13 1.29
CA LYS A 197 -28.30 -38.22 0.32
C LYS A 197 -27.06 -37.93 -0.50
N GLY A 198 -25.95 -38.53 -0.10
CA GLY A 198 -24.76 -38.88 -0.87
C GLY A 198 -24.11 -37.88 -1.81
N PRO A 199 -23.04 -38.22 -2.48
CA PRO A 199 -22.35 -37.31 -3.37
C PRO A 199 -23.27 -36.93 -4.54
N VAL A 200 -23.42 -35.62 -4.76
CA VAL A 200 -24.18 -35.05 -5.89
C VAL A 200 -23.30 -35.04 -7.13
N MET A 201 -23.70 -35.74 -8.19
CA MET A 201 -23.08 -35.64 -9.51
C MET A 201 -23.69 -34.45 -10.24
N VAL A 202 -22.86 -33.45 -10.57
CA VAL A 202 -23.26 -32.36 -11.43
C VAL A 202 -22.80 -32.67 -12.86
N SER A 203 -23.75 -32.94 -13.77
CA SER A 203 -23.45 -33.04 -15.19
C SER A 203 -23.73 -31.68 -15.84
N ILE A 204 -22.77 -31.17 -16.61
CA ILE A 204 -22.86 -29.93 -17.34
C ILE A 204 -22.96 -30.29 -18.83
N ASP A 205 -24.17 -30.19 -19.43
CA ASP A 205 -24.36 -30.39 -20.83
C ASP A 205 -24.15 -29.07 -21.58
N TYR A 206 -23.16 -29.04 -22.48
CA TYR A 206 -22.91 -27.92 -23.34
C TYR A 206 -23.72 -28.11 -24.66
N CYS A 207 -24.73 -27.27 -24.87
CA CYS A 207 -25.38 -27.17 -26.19
C CYS A 207 -24.51 -26.28 -27.09
N ILE A 208 -23.75 -26.87 -27.98
CA ILE A 208 -23.02 -26.16 -29.04
C ILE A 208 -23.92 -26.12 -30.27
N PRO A 209 -24.22 -24.93 -30.82
CA PRO A 209 -24.92 -24.83 -32.09
C PRO A 209 -24.13 -25.54 -33.19
N GLU A 210 -24.79 -26.32 -34.04
CA GLU A 210 -24.16 -27.10 -35.13
C GLU A 210 -23.27 -26.28 -36.07
N GLN A 211 -23.42 -24.96 -36.09
CA GLN A 211 -22.64 -24.04 -36.92
C GLN A 211 -21.21 -23.81 -36.40
N ASN A 212 -20.85 -24.27 -35.20
CA ASN A 212 -19.55 -24.06 -34.53
C ASN A 212 -18.83 -25.39 -34.22
N VAL A 213 -19.20 -26.47 -34.88
CA VAL A 213 -18.54 -27.78 -34.78
C VAL A 213 -17.67 -27.96 -36.03
N ASP A 214 -16.50 -27.27 -36.05
CA ASP A 214 -15.37 -27.56 -36.93
C ASP A 214 -14.10 -27.70 -36.09
#